data_f16342520896757ef829b938081b3f0b
#
_entry.id   f16342520896757ef829b938081b3f0b
#
_cell.length_a   1.000
_cell.length_b   1.000
_cell.length_c   1.000
_cell.angle_alpha   90.00
_cell.angle_beta   90.00
_cell.angle_gamma   90.00
#
_symmetry.space_group_name_H-M   'P 1'
#
loop_
_entity.id
_entity.type
_entity.pdbx_description
1 polymer ?
#
loop_
_entity_poly.entity_id
_entity_poly.type
_entity_poly.pdbx_seq_one_letter_code
_entity_poly.pdbx_strand_id
1 'polypeptide(L)' 'MAVLNAHRNQGIGKAILSHLIDLAKAEGISDVLLHAQLSAIPFYTKHGFRAEGPIYDEAGIAHRNMILLLAKNNE' A
#
# COMPACT_ATOMS: atom_id res chain seq x y z
N MET A 1 1.98 -11.67 -4.41
CA MET A 1 1.82 -10.22 -4.20
C MET A 1 0.36 -9.85 -4.19
N ALA A 2 -0.03 -9.02 -3.27
CA ALA A 2 -1.38 -8.49 -3.24
C ALA A 2 -1.37 -7.05 -3.71
N VAL A 3 -2.40 -6.65 -4.44
CA VAL A 3 -2.51 -5.29 -4.92
C VAL A 3 -3.74 -4.66 -4.28
N LEU A 4 -3.54 -3.56 -3.57
CA LEU A 4 -4.63 -2.83 -2.95
C LEU A 4 -5.04 -1.67 -3.84
N ASN A 5 -6.34 -1.52 -4.01
CA ASN A 5 -6.86 -0.39 -4.76
C ASN A 5 -7.38 0.64 -3.79
N ALA A 6 -6.67 1.75 -3.69
CA ALA A 6 -7.13 2.85 -2.88
C ALA A 6 -7.80 3.84 -3.81
N HIS A 7 -9.09 3.91 -3.76
CA HIS A 7 -9.81 4.81 -4.62
C HIS A 7 -9.52 6.22 -4.19
N ARG A 8 -9.41 7.08 -5.18
CA ARG A 8 -8.87 8.38 -4.96
C ARG A 8 -9.59 9.20 -3.93
N ASN A 9 -10.74 9.23 -3.73
CA ASN A 9 -11.34 10.13 -2.78
C ASN A 9 -11.63 9.51 -1.46
N GLN A 10 -11.16 8.30 -1.29
CA GLN A 10 -11.55 7.62 -0.11
C GLN A 10 -10.37 7.01 0.50
N GLY A 11 -9.48 7.72 0.93
CA GLY A 11 -8.32 7.14 1.52
C GLY A 11 -8.68 5.90 2.32
N ILE A 12 -7.76 5.00 2.45
CA ILE A 12 -7.94 3.84 3.29
C ILE A 12 -7.62 4.27 4.70
N GLY A 13 -8.56 4.10 5.60
CA GLY A 13 -8.33 4.47 6.99
C GLY A 13 -7.35 3.53 7.66
N LYS A 14 -6.79 3.99 8.78
CA LYS A 14 -5.79 3.23 9.51
C LYS A 14 -6.30 1.84 9.89
N ALA A 15 -7.51 1.76 10.41
CA ALA A 15 -8.04 0.48 10.86
C ALA A 15 -8.24 -0.48 9.69
N ILE A 16 -8.73 0.04 8.57
CA ILE A 16 -8.95 -0.79 7.41
C ILE A 16 -7.62 -1.28 6.84
N LEU A 17 -6.64 -0.39 6.78
CA LEU A 17 -5.33 -0.77 6.26
C LEU A 17 -4.70 -1.85 7.13
N SER A 18 -4.77 -1.70 8.46
CA SER A 18 -4.23 -2.71 9.36
C SER A 18 -4.92 -4.05 9.15
N HIS A 19 -6.22 -4.03 8.97
CA HIS A 19 -6.97 -5.26 8.78
C HIS A 19 -6.56 -5.96 7.48
N LEU A 20 -6.41 -5.18 6.40
CA LEU A 20 -6.01 -5.75 5.13
C LEU A 20 -4.61 -6.35 5.20
N ILE A 21 -3.71 -5.69 5.91
CA ILE A 21 -2.37 -6.20 6.09
C ILE A 21 -2.39 -7.51 6.88
N ASP A 22 -3.20 -7.57 7.92
CA ASP A 22 -3.31 -8.79 8.71
C ASP A 22 -3.87 -9.94 7.88
N LEU A 23 -4.86 -9.66 7.04
CA LEU A 23 -5.40 -10.69 6.15
C LEU A 23 -4.34 -11.18 5.18
N ALA A 24 -3.55 -10.27 4.63
CA ALA A 24 -2.49 -10.65 3.71
C ALA A 24 -1.47 -11.56 4.39
N LYS A 25 -1.11 -11.22 5.61
CA LYS A 25 -0.18 -12.07 6.36
C LYS A 25 -0.76 -13.44 6.62
N ALA A 26 -2.03 -13.49 6.99
CA ALA A 26 -2.68 -14.76 7.28
C ALA A 26 -2.75 -15.65 6.05
N GLU A 27 -2.77 -15.05 4.86
CA GLU A 27 -2.81 -15.82 3.63
C GLU A 27 -1.45 -16.12 3.05
N GLY A 28 -0.40 -15.78 3.76
CA GLY A 28 0.95 -16.09 3.29
C GLY A 28 1.45 -15.19 2.17
N ILE A 29 0.84 -14.03 2.00
CA ILE A 29 1.26 -13.11 0.96
C ILE A 29 2.55 -12.43 1.39
N SER A 30 3.52 -12.36 0.48
CA SER A 30 4.84 -11.85 0.83
C SER A 30 4.94 -10.33 0.72
N ASP A 31 4.14 -9.70 -0.12
CA ASP A 31 4.23 -8.25 -0.28
C ASP A 31 2.92 -7.69 -0.78
N VAL A 32 2.73 -6.41 -0.51
CA VAL A 32 1.51 -5.71 -0.88
C VAL A 32 1.89 -4.48 -1.68
N LEU A 33 1.26 -4.33 -2.85
CA LEU A 33 1.49 -3.18 -3.71
C LEU A 33 0.26 -2.28 -3.67
N LEU A 34 0.47 -0.98 -3.61
CA LEU A 34 -0.63 -0.06 -3.79
C LEU A 34 -0.22 1.12 -4.65
N HIS A 35 -1.22 1.75 -5.27
CA HIS A 35 -1.01 2.92 -6.10
C HIS A 35 -1.45 4.12 -5.28
N ALA A 36 -0.50 4.86 -4.76
CA ALA A 36 -0.80 5.94 -3.82
C ALA A 36 -0.77 7.29 -4.50
N GLN A 37 -1.79 8.11 -4.24
CA GLN A 37 -1.70 9.52 -4.62
C GLN A 37 -0.55 10.13 -3.83
N LEU A 38 0.13 11.09 -4.44
CA LEU A 38 1.29 11.68 -3.79
C LEU A 38 0.95 12.23 -2.41
N SER A 39 -0.23 12.79 -2.25
CA SER A 39 -0.64 13.36 -0.97
C SER A 39 -0.81 12.30 0.11
N ALA A 40 -0.97 11.05 -0.26
CA ALA A 40 -1.17 9.97 0.70
C ALA A 40 0.12 9.23 1.04
N ILE A 41 1.20 9.53 0.35
CA ILE A 41 2.46 8.83 0.60
C ILE A 41 2.90 8.91 2.06
N PRO A 42 2.84 10.06 2.74
CA PRO A 42 3.26 10.09 4.14
C PRO A 42 2.45 9.15 5.03
N PHE A 43 1.16 9.02 4.75
CA PHE A 43 0.31 8.12 5.53
C PHE A 43 0.76 6.67 5.38
N TYR A 44 0.99 6.25 4.13
CA TYR A 44 1.39 4.86 3.91
C TYR A 44 2.82 4.61 4.38
N THR A 45 3.68 5.63 4.29
CA THR A 45 5.04 5.48 4.78
C THR A 45 5.05 5.21 6.28
N LYS A 46 4.16 5.85 7.02
CA LYS A 46 4.04 5.60 8.44
C LYS A 46 3.65 4.17 8.74
N HIS A 47 3.02 3.50 7.79
CA HIS A 47 2.59 2.13 7.99
C HIS A 47 3.53 1.12 7.36
N GLY A 48 4.74 1.55 7.04
CA GLY A 48 5.77 0.64 6.59
C GLY A 48 5.91 0.50 5.09
N PHE A 49 5.08 1.17 4.31
CA PHE A 49 5.20 1.12 2.86
C PHE A 49 6.36 1.98 2.40
N ARG A 50 6.95 1.58 1.27
CA ARG A 50 8.04 2.31 0.68
C ARG A 50 7.68 2.67 -0.75
N ALA A 51 7.89 3.93 -1.13
CA ALA A 51 7.60 4.37 -2.49
C ALA A 51 8.63 3.82 -3.45
N GLU A 52 8.19 3.41 -4.64
CA GLU A 52 9.07 2.85 -5.65
C GLU A 52 8.66 3.32 -7.03
N GLY A 53 9.64 3.47 -7.89
CA GLY A 53 9.38 3.79 -9.28
C GLY A 53 9.04 5.24 -9.50
N PRO A 54 8.74 5.59 -10.74
CA PRO A 54 8.49 6.99 -11.09
C PRO A 54 7.09 7.42 -10.69
N ILE A 55 6.90 8.73 -10.65
CA ILE A 55 5.58 9.30 -10.50
C ILE A 55 4.86 9.14 -11.82
N TYR A 56 3.59 8.77 -11.78
CA TYR A 56 2.79 8.61 -12.98
C TYR A 56 1.41 9.20 -12.74
N ASP A 57 0.71 9.42 -13.84
CA ASP A 57 -0.62 9.99 -13.78
C ASP A 57 -1.64 8.90 -13.82
N GLU A 58 -2.62 8.99 -12.95
CA GLU A 58 -3.72 8.05 -12.97
C GLU A 58 -4.97 8.85 -12.76
N ALA A 59 -5.86 8.86 -13.75
CA ALA A 59 -7.09 9.63 -13.70
C ALA A 59 -6.82 11.13 -13.46
N GLY A 60 -5.73 11.65 -14.01
CA GLY A 60 -5.41 13.05 -13.88
C GLY A 60 -4.78 13.43 -12.55
N ILE A 61 -4.43 12.46 -11.73
CA ILE A 61 -3.85 12.71 -10.42
C ILE A 61 -2.51 12.00 -10.34
N ALA A 62 -1.51 12.68 -9.82
CA ALA A 62 -0.19 12.10 -9.70
C ALA A 62 -0.17 11.00 -8.65
N HIS A 63 0.39 9.86 -9.02
CA HIS A 63 0.46 8.68 -8.17
C HIS A 63 1.88 8.14 -8.15
N ARG A 64 2.13 7.27 -7.20
CA ARG A 64 3.37 6.53 -7.15
C ARG A 64 3.09 5.18 -6.51
N ASN A 65 3.78 4.15 -6.99
CA ASN A 65 3.62 2.82 -6.40
C ASN A 65 4.27 2.78 -5.04
N MET A 66 3.67 2.05 -4.12
CA MET A 66 4.25 1.81 -2.82
C MET A 66 4.18 0.33 -2.50
N ILE A 67 5.18 -0.17 -1.83
CA ILE A 67 5.27 -1.60 -1.52
C ILE A 67 5.52 -1.78 -0.04
N LEU A 68 4.82 -2.75 0.52
CA LEU A 68 5.06 -3.20 1.88
C LEU A 68 5.52 -4.65 1.82
N LEU A 69 6.68 -4.92 2.37
CA LEU A 69 7.16 -6.29 2.48
C LEU A 69 6.67 -6.86 3.80
N LEU A 70 5.98 -7.97 3.73
CA LEU A 70 5.47 -8.60 4.93
C LEU A 70 6.53 -9.52 5.51
N ALA A 71 6.70 -9.43 6.81
CA ALA A 71 7.70 -10.26 7.47
C ALA A 71 7.33 -11.71 7.34
N LYS A 72 8.31 -12.54 7.01
CA LYS A 72 8.08 -13.96 7.00
C LYS A 72 8.61 -14.50 8.26
N ASN A 73 7.87 -15.35 8.77
CA ASN A 73 8.39 -16.00 9.90
C ASN A 73 9.26 -17.07 9.47
N ASN A 74 10.31 -17.13 9.72
CA ASN A 74 11.16 -18.14 9.24
C ASN A 74 11.71 -18.95 10.04
N GLU A 75 11.37 -18.67 10.05
CA GLU A 75 11.67 -19.03 10.63
C GLU A 75 11.87 -19.42 10.77
#